data_8387c32b536833f167f3896c2994fc77
#
_entry.id   8387c32b536833f167f3896c2994fc77
#
_cell.length_a   1.000
_cell.length_b   1.000
_cell.length_c   1.000
_cell.angle_alpha   90.00
_cell.angle_beta   90.00
_cell.angle_gamma   90.00
#
_symmetry.space_group_name_H-M   'P 1'
#
loop_
_entity.id
_entity.type
_entity.pdbx_description
1 polymer ?
#
loop_
_entity_poly.entity_id
_entity_poly.type
_entity_poly.pdbx_seq_one_letter_code
_entity_poly.pdbx_strand_id
1 'polypeptide(L)'
;MVPSRFIVHVSADNRYKLYVNGKLVSLGPARGDIYNWSFETVDLAPYLRKGKNTLASVVWNYAERKPVAQISYDQTGFILQGNTGHEAVVNTDTTWVCLRNKAYAPWTEWQVLGYYVAGPGEELEASAYPWGWEQPDYDDRKWEKAVRGMEGATKGSRDYPGRLLVPSPIPPMDSRIERLAKLRRSEGIESPQGFPYWPKALTIPANTEVRLLLDNDYLTTGYFSLAFSKGKEAEIHIGYSEALYKQEEESTTKSYALNGKGHRDELTDKQFIGYGDKILADGGDNRLFTSLWWRTWRYVELKVK
;
A
#
# COMPACT_ATOMS: atom_id res chain seq x y z
N MET A 1 3.52 33.05 6.42
CA MET A 1 4.68 32.42 7.13
C MET A 1 4.32 30.96 7.27
N VAL A 2 5.26 30.05 7.10
CA VAL A 2 5.01 28.64 7.43
C VAL A 2 5.08 28.50 8.97
N PRO A 3 4.08 27.88 9.61
CA PRO A 3 4.09 27.72 11.05
C PRO A 3 5.20 26.76 11.49
N SER A 4 5.71 26.91 12.71
CA SER A 4 6.70 25.98 13.28
C SER A 4 6.10 24.64 13.73
N ARG A 5 4.77 24.58 13.92
CA ARG A 5 3.99 23.40 14.22
C ARG A 5 2.62 23.50 13.54
N PHE A 6 2.12 22.39 13.03
CA PHE A 6 0.80 22.29 12.41
C PHE A 6 0.26 20.89 12.68
N ILE A 7 -0.37 20.72 13.84
CA ILE A 7 -0.76 19.40 14.34
C ILE A 7 -2.16 19.06 13.86
N VAL A 8 -2.31 17.87 13.30
CA VAL A 8 -3.59 17.28 12.91
C VAL A 8 -3.75 15.87 13.47
N HIS A 9 -4.99 15.47 13.64
CA HIS A 9 -5.39 14.12 14.04
C HIS A 9 -6.10 13.45 12.87
N VAL A 10 -5.68 12.24 12.51
CA VAL A 10 -6.12 11.58 11.28
C VAL A 10 -6.56 10.15 11.55
N SER A 11 -7.71 9.77 11.02
CA SER A 11 -8.22 8.41 11.08
C SER A 11 -8.99 8.04 9.82
N ALA A 12 -9.22 6.76 9.61
CA ALA A 12 -10.02 6.25 8.49
C ALA A 12 -10.63 4.89 8.82
N ASP A 13 -11.62 4.50 8.05
CA ASP A 13 -12.13 3.14 8.02
C ASP A 13 -11.99 2.56 6.60
N ASN A 14 -11.06 1.60 6.33
CA ASN A 14 -10.17 0.94 7.30
C ASN A 14 -8.82 1.65 7.45
N ARG A 15 -8.23 2.14 6.35
CA ARG A 15 -6.86 2.62 6.27
C ARG A 15 -6.73 3.83 5.39
N TYR A 16 -5.66 4.60 5.62
CA TYR A 16 -5.30 5.74 4.79
C TYR A 16 -3.79 5.86 4.57
N LYS A 17 -3.43 6.55 3.50
CA LYS A 17 -2.13 7.19 3.29
C LYS A 17 -2.37 8.68 3.09
N LEU A 18 -1.78 9.52 3.93
CA LEU A 18 -1.89 10.98 3.86
C LEU A 18 -0.65 11.57 3.18
N TYR A 19 -0.90 12.47 2.25
CA TYR A 19 0.14 13.18 1.51
C TYR A 19 0.02 14.68 1.73
N VAL A 20 1.17 15.36 1.76
CA VAL A 20 1.26 16.81 1.71
C VAL A 20 2.21 17.18 0.58
N ASN A 21 1.71 17.94 -0.40
CA ASN A 21 2.49 18.36 -1.56
C ASN A 21 3.22 17.22 -2.29
N GLY A 22 2.55 16.08 -2.46
CA GLY A 22 3.08 14.88 -3.10
C GLY A 22 3.96 13.99 -2.20
N LYS A 23 4.23 14.40 -0.96
CA LYS A 23 5.03 13.61 -0.02
C LYS A 23 4.14 12.83 0.91
N LEU A 24 4.36 11.52 1.04
CA LEU A 24 3.71 10.68 2.04
C LEU A 24 4.17 11.11 3.45
N VAL A 25 3.21 11.43 4.32
CA VAL A 25 3.49 11.95 5.67
C VAL A 25 2.92 11.09 6.78
N SER A 26 1.90 10.29 6.51
CA SER A 26 1.29 9.41 7.51
C SER A 26 0.62 8.21 6.86
N LEU A 27 0.67 7.11 7.56
CA LEU A 27 0.02 5.84 7.28
C LEU A 27 -0.77 5.42 8.51
N GLY A 28 -2.04 5.06 8.35
CA GLY A 28 -2.83 4.68 9.51
C GLY A 28 -4.27 4.30 9.16
N PRO A 29 -5.13 4.30 10.17
CA PRO A 29 -4.81 4.34 11.58
C PRO A 29 -4.22 3.01 12.09
N ALA A 30 -3.63 3.00 13.29
CA ALA A 30 -3.35 1.76 14.00
C ALA A 30 -4.65 0.95 14.16
N ARG A 31 -4.53 -0.38 14.18
CA ARG A 31 -5.71 -1.24 14.40
C ARG A 31 -6.31 -0.97 15.77
N GLY A 32 -7.61 -0.89 15.80
CA GLY A 32 -8.42 -0.72 16.99
C GLY A 32 -9.68 -1.60 16.92
N ASP A 33 -10.60 -1.36 17.82
CA ASP A 33 -11.93 -1.94 17.82
C ASP A 33 -13.00 -0.84 17.77
N ILE A 34 -14.28 -1.22 17.75
CA ILE A 34 -15.40 -0.28 17.67
C ILE A 34 -15.49 0.68 18.86
N TYR A 35 -14.90 0.35 20.01
CA TYR A 35 -14.88 1.17 21.21
C TYR A 35 -13.57 1.94 21.39
N ASN A 36 -12.55 1.61 20.62
CA ASN A 36 -11.22 2.19 20.66
C ASN A 36 -10.70 2.37 19.23
N TRP A 37 -11.29 3.29 18.49
CA TRP A 37 -10.90 3.57 17.11
C TRP A 37 -9.69 4.50 17.09
N SER A 38 -8.57 4.02 16.65
CA SER A 38 -7.32 4.78 16.71
C SER A 38 -7.29 5.96 15.74
N PHE A 39 -6.65 7.05 16.16
CA PHE A 39 -6.22 8.12 15.27
C PHE A 39 -4.72 8.39 15.44
N GLU A 40 -4.08 8.82 14.37
CA GLU A 40 -2.68 9.24 14.36
C GLU A 40 -2.58 10.75 14.56
N THR A 41 -1.59 11.19 15.31
CA THR A 41 -1.28 12.62 15.49
C THR A 41 -0.05 12.97 14.67
N VAL A 42 -0.19 13.92 13.75
CA VAL A 42 0.81 14.24 12.74
C VAL A 42 1.13 15.73 12.75
N ASP A 43 2.42 16.07 12.75
CA ASP A 43 2.86 17.45 12.50
C ASP A 43 3.11 17.65 11.01
N LEU A 44 2.27 18.46 10.37
CA LEU A 44 2.40 18.76 8.96
C LEU A 44 3.39 19.90 8.65
N ALA A 45 3.81 20.68 9.66
CA ALA A 45 4.66 21.86 9.44
C ALA A 45 5.91 21.59 8.59
N PRO A 46 6.65 20.46 8.77
CA PRO A 46 7.84 20.16 7.96
C PRO A 46 7.56 19.97 6.47
N TYR A 47 6.31 19.74 6.09
CA TYR A 47 5.88 19.47 4.71
C TYR A 47 5.18 20.65 4.06
N LEU A 48 4.84 21.68 4.85
CA LEU A 48 4.17 22.88 4.36
C LEU A 48 5.16 23.84 3.70
N ARG A 49 4.65 24.61 2.73
CA ARG A 49 5.37 25.67 2.05
C ARG A 49 4.56 26.96 2.09
N LYS A 50 5.22 28.10 1.85
CA LYS A 50 4.52 29.38 1.68
C LYS A 50 3.60 29.31 0.45
N GLY A 51 2.38 29.78 0.59
CA GLY A 51 1.37 29.79 -0.47
C GLY A 51 0.50 28.55 -0.47
N LYS A 52 0.10 28.08 -1.66
CA LYS A 52 -0.80 26.92 -1.83
C LYS A 52 -0.11 25.63 -1.39
N ASN A 53 -0.82 24.85 -0.60
CA ASN A 53 -0.45 23.50 -0.20
C ASN A 53 -1.60 22.56 -0.57
N THR A 54 -1.27 21.34 -0.90
CA THR A 54 -2.24 20.28 -1.19
C THR A 54 -2.14 19.23 -0.13
N LEU A 55 -3.27 18.93 0.54
CA LEU A 55 -3.47 17.76 1.37
C LEU A 55 -4.30 16.77 0.58
N ALA A 56 -3.82 15.55 0.48
CA ALA A 56 -4.49 14.51 -0.28
C ALA A 56 -4.37 13.17 0.45
N SER A 57 -5.40 12.34 0.37
CA SER A 57 -5.40 11.02 1.02
C SER A 57 -6.00 9.96 0.12
N VAL A 58 -5.32 8.83 -0.01
CA VAL A 58 -5.96 7.60 -0.46
C VAL A 58 -6.51 6.86 0.75
N VAL A 59 -7.77 6.48 0.66
CA VAL A 59 -8.49 5.76 1.70
C VAL A 59 -9.05 4.48 1.11
N TRP A 60 -8.92 3.37 1.80
CA TRP A 60 -9.47 2.10 1.32
C TRP A 60 -10.12 1.31 2.44
N ASN A 61 -11.10 0.52 2.06
CA ASN A 61 -11.82 -0.42 2.91
C ASN A 61 -11.81 -1.78 2.22
N TYR A 62 -11.46 -2.81 2.97
CA TYR A 62 -11.40 -4.18 2.45
C TYR A 62 -12.76 -4.84 2.31
N ALA A 63 -13.82 -4.22 2.83
CA ALA A 63 -15.18 -4.74 2.87
C ALA A 63 -15.22 -6.21 3.37
N GLU A 64 -15.85 -7.10 2.64
CA GLU A 64 -15.96 -8.52 2.98
C GLU A 64 -14.62 -9.27 2.99
N ARG A 65 -13.60 -8.70 2.31
CA ARG A 65 -12.26 -9.31 2.20
C ARG A 65 -11.28 -8.82 3.27
N LYS A 66 -11.78 -8.16 4.29
CA LYS A 66 -10.92 -7.69 5.40
C LYS A 66 -10.24 -8.87 6.11
N PRO A 67 -8.96 -8.75 6.46
CA PRO A 67 -8.28 -9.75 7.27
C PRO A 67 -8.94 -9.84 8.66
N VAL A 68 -8.82 -11.00 9.30
CA VAL A 68 -9.51 -11.32 10.57
C VAL A 68 -9.34 -10.24 11.64
N ALA A 69 -8.16 -9.66 11.76
CA ALA A 69 -7.88 -8.63 12.77
C ALA A 69 -8.27 -7.20 12.33
N GLN A 70 -8.86 -7.03 11.15
CA GLN A 70 -9.31 -5.72 10.68
C GLN A 70 -10.78 -5.53 11.05
N ILE A 71 -11.02 -4.69 12.03
CA ILE A 71 -12.39 -4.25 12.39
C ILE A 71 -12.79 -3.09 11.47
N SER A 72 -14.07 -3.00 11.15
CA SER A 72 -14.68 -1.96 10.32
C SER A 72 -16.08 -1.67 10.81
N TYR A 73 -16.54 -0.45 10.59
CA TYR A 73 -17.96 -0.10 10.67
C TYR A 73 -18.70 -0.35 9.34
N ASP A 74 -18.02 -1.04 8.38
CA ASP A 74 -18.50 -1.32 7.03
C ASP A 74 -18.89 -0.07 6.22
N GLN A 75 -18.34 1.07 6.61
CA GLN A 75 -18.45 2.35 5.91
C GLN A 75 -17.06 2.95 5.70
N THR A 76 -16.64 3.06 4.45
CA THR A 76 -15.43 3.80 4.13
C THR A 76 -15.58 5.24 4.59
N GLY A 77 -14.62 5.73 5.36
CA GLY A 77 -14.64 7.08 5.87
C GLY A 77 -13.23 7.59 6.18
N PHE A 78 -13.09 8.90 6.16
CA PHE A 78 -11.84 9.59 6.47
C PHE A 78 -12.14 10.82 7.32
N ILE A 79 -11.37 11.01 8.36
CA ILE A 79 -11.42 12.20 9.21
C ILE A 79 -10.01 12.76 9.40
N LEU A 80 -9.88 14.06 9.19
CA LEU A 80 -8.71 14.85 9.55
C LEU A 80 -9.20 16.06 10.31
N GLN A 81 -8.65 16.27 11.50
CA GLN A 81 -9.04 17.37 12.38
C GLN A 81 -7.80 18.09 12.93
N GLY A 82 -7.79 19.39 12.83
CA GLY A 82 -6.79 20.25 13.45
C GLY A 82 -6.84 20.21 14.97
N ASN A 83 -5.67 20.31 15.60
CA ASN A 83 -5.55 20.28 17.06
C ASN A 83 -6.10 21.55 17.74
N THR A 84 -6.05 22.68 17.03
CA THR A 84 -6.54 23.98 17.52
C THR A 84 -7.33 24.70 16.44
N GLY A 85 -7.90 25.85 16.75
CA GLY A 85 -8.59 26.68 15.76
C GLY A 85 -7.68 27.16 14.60
N HIS A 86 -6.37 27.15 14.81
CA HIS A 86 -5.41 27.52 13.75
C HIS A 86 -5.34 26.46 12.64
N GLU A 87 -5.34 25.19 13.00
CA GLU A 87 -5.32 24.08 12.07
C GLU A 87 -6.71 23.71 11.53
N ALA A 88 -7.79 24.27 12.09
CA ALA A 88 -9.16 23.95 11.73
C ALA A 88 -9.48 24.19 10.24
N VAL A 89 -8.68 24.99 9.55
CA VAL A 89 -8.80 25.27 8.12
C VAL A 89 -8.64 24.02 7.24
N VAL A 90 -8.05 22.95 7.77
CA VAL A 90 -7.87 21.67 7.06
C VAL A 90 -8.82 20.57 7.54
N ASN A 91 -9.74 20.87 8.45
CA ASN A 91 -10.72 19.89 8.90
C ASN A 91 -11.49 19.30 7.72
N THR A 92 -11.71 18.00 7.76
CA THR A 92 -12.58 17.36 6.78
C THR A 92 -14.01 17.82 6.92
N ASP A 93 -14.57 18.31 5.82
CA ASP A 93 -15.95 18.74 5.69
C ASP A 93 -16.41 18.60 4.22
N THR A 94 -17.58 19.17 3.89
CA THR A 94 -18.15 19.12 2.54
C THR A 94 -17.44 20.02 1.53
N THR A 95 -16.39 20.75 1.91
CA THR A 95 -15.54 21.50 0.98
C THR A 95 -14.45 20.62 0.36
N TRP A 96 -14.10 19.53 0.99
CA TRP A 96 -13.22 18.54 0.42
C TRP A 96 -13.84 17.92 -0.83
N VAL A 97 -12.98 17.50 -1.75
CA VAL A 97 -13.39 16.77 -2.95
C VAL A 97 -12.85 15.35 -2.90
N CYS A 98 -13.57 14.42 -3.48
CA CYS A 98 -13.20 13.01 -3.49
C CYS A 98 -13.49 12.36 -4.84
N LEU A 99 -12.73 11.32 -5.15
CA LEU A 99 -12.92 10.47 -6.30
C LEU A 99 -12.98 9.02 -5.85
N ARG A 100 -14.02 8.29 -6.26
CA ARG A 100 -14.01 6.83 -6.14
C ARG A 100 -12.99 6.26 -7.12
N ASN A 101 -11.85 5.81 -6.60
CA ASN A 101 -10.81 5.22 -7.42
C ASN A 101 -11.24 3.84 -7.92
N LYS A 102 -11.49 3.72 -9.22
CA LYS A 102 -11.90 2.48 -9.89
C LYS A 102 -10.71 1.68 -10.44
N ALA A 103 -9.49 2.19 -10.28
CA ALA A 103 -8.29 1.53 -10.76
C ALA A 103 -7.89 0.31 -9.93
N TYR A 104 -8.37 0.20 -8.69
CA TYR A 104 -8.05 -0.92 -7.82
C TYR A 104 -9.17 -1.95 -7.78
N ALA A 105 -8.77 -3.22 -7.91
CA ALA A 105 -9.59 -4.39 -7.62
C ALA A 105 -8.84 -5.33 -6.65
N PRO A 106 -9.54 -6.19 -5.91
CA PRO A 106 -8.88 -7.21 -5.09
C PRO A 106 -8.28 -8.30 -5.99
N TRP A 107 -6.98 -8.54 -5.86
CA TRP A 107 -6.28 -9.64 -6.52
C TRP A 107 -6.25 -10.88 -5.62
N THR A 108 -6.77 -12.00 -6.09
CA THR A 108 -6.89 -13.25 -5.30
C THR A 108 -6.26 -14.48 -5.96
N GLU A 109 -5.68 -14.32 -7.14
CA GLU A 109 -5.05 -15.41 -7.90
C GLU A 109 -3.59 -15.65 -7.45
N TRP A 110 -3.38 -15.80 -6.16
CA TRP A 110 -2.09 -16.13 -5.57
C TRP A 110 -2.16 -17.48 -4.85
N GLN A 111 -1.02 -18.17 -4.79
CA GLN A 111 -0.91 -19.44 -4.10
C GLN A 111 -0.30 -19.23 -2.73
N VAL A 112 -1.13 -19.20 -1.72
CA VAL A 112 -0.70 -19.37 -0.33
C VAL A 112 -1.49 -20.53 0.26
N LEU A 113 -0.77 -21.47 0.82
CA LEU A 113 -1.35 -22.67 1.38
C LEU A 113 -1.32 -22.54 2.88
N GLY A 114 -2.50 -22.69 3.48
CA GLY A 114 -2.71 -22.55 4.90
C GLY A 114 -3.34 -21.21 5.30
N TYR A 115 -3.31 -20.95 6.59
CA TYR A 115 -3.88 -19.75 7.18
C TYR A 115 -2.98 -18.51 6.91
N TYR A 116 -3.56 -17.50 6.26
CA TYR A 116 -2.86 -16.27 5.96
C TYR A 116 -3.68 -15.05 6.40
N VAL A 117 -3.12 -14.24 7.29
CA VAL A 117 -3.80 -13.11 7.95
C VAL A 117 -3.52 -11.82 7.21
N ALA A 118 -3.84 -11.76 5.94
CA ALA A 118 -3.76 -10.52 5.16
C ALA A 118 -5.03 -10.31 4.35
N GLY A 119 -5.30 -9.07 3.98
CA GLY A 119 -6.31 -8.75 2.98
C GLY A 119 -5.90 -9.28 1.60
N PRO A 120 -6.72 -9.08 0.58
CA PRO A 120 -6.40 -9.48 -0.78
C PRO A 120 -5.17 -8.73 -1.31
N GLY A 121 -4.51 -9.28 -2.31
CA GLY A 121 -3.61 -8.54 -3.16
C GLY A 121 -4.33 -7.41 -3.89
N GLU A 122 -3.57 -6.62 -4.58
CA GLU A 122 -4.07 -5.47 -5.32
C GLU A 122 -3.89 -5.71 -6.82
N GLU A 123 -4.98 -5.57 -7.57
CA GLU A 123 -4.93 -5.44 -9.02
C GLU A 123 -5.07 -3.96 -9.35
N LEU A 124 -4.07 -3.39 -10.03
CA LEU A 124 -4.06 -2.01 -10.48
C LEU A 124 -4.23 -1.92 -11.99
N GLU A 125 -5.35 -1.37 -12.43
CA GLU A 125 -5.57 -0.91 -13.80
C GLU A 125 -4.96 0.50 -13.95
N ALA A 126 -3.74 0.58 -14.46
CA ALA A 126 -2.99 1.83 -14.50
C ALA A 126 -3.64 2.91 -15.37
N SER A 127 -4.42 2.54 -16.39
CA SER A 127 -5.13 3.48 -17.26
C SER A 127 -6.28 4.20 -16.58
N ALA A 128 -6.83 3.61 -15.52
CA ALA A 128 -7.91 4.20 -14.72
C ALA A 128 -7.40 4.96 -13.48
N TYR A 129 -6.09 4.88 -13.20
CA TYR A 129 -5.51 5.50 -12.01
C TYR A 129 -5.29 7.00 -12.23
N PRO A 130 -5.71 7.87 -11.29
CA PRO A 130 -5.58 9.32 -11.42
C PRO A 130 -4.14 9.79 -11.11
N TRP A 131 -3.16 9.42 -11.94
CA TRP A 131 -1.74 9.71 -11.72
C TRP A 131 -1.48 11.16 -11.37
N GLY A 132 -0.70 11.39 -10.32
CA GLY A 132 -0.34 12.73 -9.84
C GLY A 132 -1.41 13.40 -8.95
N TRP A 133 -2.44 12.69 -8.55
CA TRP A 133 -3.53 13.22 -7.72
C TRP A 133 -3.08 13.85 -6.40
N GLU A 134 -1.94 13.46 -5.89
CA GLU A 134 -1.34 13.98 -4.67
C GLU A 134 -0.50 15.27 -4.89
N GLN A 135 -0.32 15.67 -6.16
CA GLN A 135 0.50 16.82 -6.53
C GLN A 135 -0.29 18.14 -6.46
N PRO A 136 0.38 19.26 -6.18
CA PRO A 136 -0.28 20.57 -5.99
C PRO A 136 -0.96 21.16 -7.22
N ASP A 137 -0.60 20.73 -8.40
CA ASP A 137 -1.08 21.20 -9.69
C ASP A 137 -2.08 20.23 -10.35
N TYR A 138 -2.47 19.18 -9.65
CA TYR A 138 -3.47 18.24 -10.16
C TYR A 138 -4.83 18.92 -10.36
N ASP A 139 -5.51 18.59 -11.47
CA ASP A 139 -6.84 19.12 -11.79
C ASP A 139 -7.95 18.22 -11.19
N ASP A 140 -8.43 18.60 -10.02
CA ASP A 140 -9.49 17.92 -9.28
C ASP A 140 -10.90 18.49 -9.51
N ARG A 141 -11.08 19.43 -10.46
CA ARG A 141 -12.36 20.12 -10.70
C ARG A 141 -13.54 19.19 -11.06
N LYS A 142 -13.24 17.98 -11.50
CA LYS A 142 -14.25 16.95 -11.83
C LYS A 142 -14.55 16.01 -10.67
N TRP A 143 -13.87 16.16 -9.55
CA TRP A 143 -14.11 15.34 -8.38
C TRP A 143 -15.39 15.79 -7.67
N GLU A 144 -16.06 14.86 -7.03
CA GLU A 144 -17.28 15.11 -6.27
C GLU A 144 -16.95 15.71 -4.91
N LYS A 145 -17.88 16.48 -4.36
CA LYS A 145 -17.77 16.96 -2.97
C LYS A 145 -17.91 15.80 -2.00
N ALA A 146 -17.11 15.83 -0.96
CA ALA A 146 -17.25 14.88 0.14
C ALA A 146 -18.61 14.98 0.79
N VAL A 147 -19.15 13.85 1.19
CA VAL A 147 -20.39 13.77 1.94
C VAL A 147 -20.11 13.46 3.41
N ARG A 148 -20.92 14.03 4.30
CA ARG A 148 -20.83 13.73 5.73
C ARG A 148 -21.29 12.30 5.98
N GLY A 149 -20.38 11.48 6.52
CA GLY A 149 -20.66 10.12 6.96
C GLY A 149 -20.91 10.04 8.47
N MET A 150 -20.58 8.86 9.03
CA MET A 150 -20.63 8.65 10.47
C MET A 150 -19.64 9.57 11.17
N GLU A 151 -20.08 10.25 12.19
CA GLU A 151 -19.24 11.12 13.00
C GLU A 151 -18.23 10.32 13.83
N GLY A 152 -17.12 10.96 14.19
CA GLY A 152 -16.18 10.50 15.19
C GLY A 152 -16.19 11.42 16.41
N ALA A 153 -16.11 10.84 17.60
CA ALA A 153 -16.00 11.58 18.84
C ALA A 153 -14.93 10.99 19.75
N THR A 154 -14.37 11.82 20.61
CA THR A 154 -13.43 11.32 21.61
C THR A 154 -14.10 10.30 22.50
N LYS A 155 -13.41 9.19 22.79
CA LYS A 155 -13.88 8.18 23.75
C LYS A 155 -14.19 8.84 25.09
N GLY A 156 -15.33 8.47 25.68
CA GLY A 156 -15.85 9.08 26.90
C GLY A 156 -16.88 10.17 26.65
N SER A 157 -17.13 10.59 25.43
CA SER A 157 -18.31 11.39 25.07
C SER A 157 -19.56 10.57 25.33
N ARG A 158 -20.52 11.14 26.05
CA ARG A 158 -21.75 10.43 26.41
C ARG A 158 -22.68 10.32 25.20
N ASP A 159 -23.38 9.21 25.13
CA ASP A 159 -24.49 8.96 24.21
C ASP A 159 -24.19 9.20 22.73
N TYR A 160 -22.95 8.87 22.32
CA TYR A 160 -22.53 9.08 20.96
C TYR A 160 -22.53 7.75 20.16
N PRO A 161 -23.33 7.63 19.11
CA PRO A 161 -23.46 6.40 18.33
C PRO A 161 -22.38 6.22 17.25
N GLY A 162 -21.41 7.14 17.15
CA GLY A 162 -20.38 7.15 16.13
C GLY A 162 -19.09 6.40 16.53
N ARG A 163 -18.02 6.69 15.80
CA ARG A 163 -16.69 6.13 16.10
C ARG A 163 -16.09 6.76 17.34
N LEU A 164 -15.72 5.95 18.33
CA LEU A 164 -15.09 6.39 19.55
C LEU A 164 -13.58 6.47 19.36
N LEU A 165 -13.08 7.67 19.10
CA LEU A 165 -11.70 7.93 18.75
C LEU A 165 -10.78 7.96 19.97
N VAL A 166 -9.65 7.25 19.89
CA VAL A 166 -8.56 7.27 20.88
C VAL A 166 -7.23 7.54 20.20
N PRO A 167 -6.26 8.18 20.86
CA PRO A 167 -4.91 8.30 20.34
C PRO A 167 -4.32 6.93 20.02
N SER A 168 -3.55 6.81 18.94
CA SER A 168 -2.81 5.60 18.62
C SER A 168 -1.96 5.16 19.81
N PRO A 169 -2.09 3.91 20.29
CA PRO A 169 -1.34 3.44 21.46
C PRO A 169 0.10 3.03 21.12
N ILE A 170 0.45 3.07 19.84
CA ILE A 170 1.77 2.68 19.33
C ILE A 170 2.43 3.86 18.62
N PRO A 171 3.77 3.96 18.64
CA PRO A 171 4.47 4.99 17.89
C PRO A 171 4.26 4.82 16.38
N PRO A 172 4.44 5.89 15.58
CA PRO A 172 4.45 5.79 14.13
C PRO A 172 5.49 4.76 13.67
N MET A 173 5.20 4.09 12.53
CA MET A 173 6.16 3.18 11.93
C MET A 173 7.41 3.94 11.51
N ASP A 174 8.57 3.43 11.91
CA ASP A 174 9.83 3.83 11.29
C ASP A 174 9.88 3.24 9.88
N SER A 175 10.05 4.09 8.88
CA SER A 175 10.10 3.67 7.49
C SER A 175 11.27 4.31 6.76
N ARG A 176 12.03 3.48 6.05
CA ARG A 176 13.14 3.90 5.22
C ARG A 176 13.04 3.23 3.85
N ILE A 177 13.55 3.91 2.83
CA ILE A 177 13.60 3.34 1.49
C ILE A 177 14.79 2.38 1.43
N GLU A 178 14.50 1.12 1.11
CA GLU A 178 15.49 0.09 0.86
C GLU A 178 15.32 -0.47 -0.55
N ARG A 179 16.40 -0.99 -1.11
CA ARG A 179 16.38 -1.70 -2.39
C ARG A 179 16.61 -3.18 -2.14
N LEU A 180 15.98 -4.02 -2.98
CA LEU A 180 16.27 -5.45 -2.96
C LEU A 180 17.74 -5.71 -3.25
N ALA A 181 18.33 -6.67 -2.55
CA ALA A 181 19.77 -6.86 -2.56
C ALA A 181 20.28 -7.53 -3.84
N LYS A 182 19.59 -8.57 -4.34
CA LYS A 182 20.11 -9.45 -5.40
C LYS A 182 19.03 -9.89 -6.39
N LEU A 183 19.47 -10.15 -7.61
CA LEU A 183 18.75 -10.99 -8.56
C LEU A 183 19.30 -12.43 -8.45
N ARG A 184 18.40 -13.39 -8.20
CA ARG A 184 18.77 -14.81 -8.03
C ARG A 184 18.50 -15.68 -9.26
N ARG A 185 17.43 -15.34 -10.01
CA ARG A 185 17.07 -15.99 -11.29
C ARG A 185 16.56 -14.95 -12.26
N SER A 186 16.88 -15.12 -13.52
CA SER A 186 16.36 -14.31 -14.64
C SER A 186 16.04 -15.25 -15.79
N GLU A 187 14.80 -15.20 -16.25
CA GLU A 187 14.29 -15.93 -17.40
C GLU A 187 13.74 -14.91 -18.40
N GLY A 188 14.02 -15.11 -19.68
CA GLY A 188 13.54 -14.26 -20.78
C GLY A 188 14.36 -13.00 -21.02
N ILE A 189 15.29 -12.62 -20.14
CA ILE A 189 16.13 -11.44 -20.32
C ILE A 189 17.44 -11.54 -19.53
N GLU A 190 18.47 -10.89 -20.06
CA GLU A 190 19.69 -10.59 -19.30
C GLU A 190 19.50 -9.30 -18.50
N SER A 191 19.86 -9.31 -17.23
CA SER A 191 19.73 -8.12 -16.40
C SER A 191 21.04 -7.32 -16.37
N PRO A 192 20.96 -5.99 -16.26
CA PRO A 192 22.16 -5.17 -16.09
C PRO A 192 22.86 -5.48 -14.77
N GLN A 193 24.17 -5.42 -14.79
CA GLN A 193 24.98 -5.62 -13.58
C GLN A 193 24.52 -4.71 -12.45
N GLY A 194 24.36 -5.28 -11.25
CA GLY A 194 23.97 -4.57 -10.05
C GLY A 194 22.45 -4.32 -9.89
N PHE A 195 21.61 -4.78 -10.82
CA PHE A 195 20.17 -4.80 -10.64
C PHE A 195 19.77 -5.88 -9.60
N PRO A 196 18.83 -5.66 -8.70
CA PRO A 196 18.04 -4.44 -8.44
C PRO A 196 18.69 -3.47 -7.42
N TYR A 197 19.85 -3.82 -6.84
CA TYR A 197 20.50 -3.05 -5.79
C TYR A 197 20.85 -1.61 -6.25
N TRP A 198 21.40 -1.46 -7.44
CA TRP A 198 21.66 -0.14 -8.01
C TRP A 198 20.41 0.40 -8.73
N PRO A 199 20.19 1.73 -8.72
CA PRO A 199 19.04 2.36 -9.35
C PRO A 199 19.15 2.37 -10.88
N LYS A 200 19.19 1.18 -11.48
CA LYS A 200 19.19 0.98 -12.93
C LYS A 200 17.84 0.47 -13.41
N ALA A 201 17.36 1.00 -14.51
CA ALA A 201 16.19 0.48 -15.17
C ALA A 201 16.53 -0.83 -15.90
N LEU A 202 15.61 -1.79 -15.86
CA LEU A 202 15.63 -2.97 -16.69
C LEU A 202 14.68 -2.70 -17.87
N THR A 203 15.18 -2.80 -19.10
CA THR A 203 14.35 -2.68 -20.30
C THR A 203 13.92 -4.05 -20.76
N ILE A 204 12.63 -4.27 -20.82
CA ILE A 204 12.03 -5.52 -21.34
C ILE A 204 11.57 -5.25 -22.76
N PRO A 205 12.04 -5.99 -23.77
CA PRO A 205 11.59 -5.84 -25.14
C PRO A 205 10.09 -6.17 -25.29
N ALA A 206 9.46 -5.59 -26.30
CA ALA A 206 8.06 -5.92 -26.61
C ALA A 206 7.90 -7.43 -26.93
N ASN A 207 6.75 -7.98 -26.60
CA ASN A 207 6.41 -9.40 -26.82
C ASN A 207 7.40 -10.38 -26.13
N THR A 208 7.95 -9.99 -25.00
CA THR A 208 8.89 -10.82 -24.23
C THR A 208 8.30 -11.13 -22.87
N GLU A 209 8.16 -12.41 -22.54
CA GLU A 209 7.84 -12.83 -21.18
C GLU A 209 9.12 -12.86 -20.34
N VAL A 210 9.06 -12.24 -19.19
CA VAL A 210 10.19 -12.17 -18.25
C VAL A 210 9.76 -12.65 -16.87
N ARG A 211 10.63 -13.44 -16.25
CA ARG A 211 10.48 -13.86 -14.87
C ARG A 211 11.75 -13.61 -14.09
N LEU A 212 11.66 -12.82 -13.03
CA LEU A 212 12.80 -12.46 -12.18
C LEU A 212 12.52 -12.91 -10.75
N LEU A 213 13.50 -13.55 -10.11
CA LEU A 213 13.47 -13.83 -8.68
C LEU A 213 14.45 -12.92 -7.98
N LEU A 214 13.94 -11.99 -7.19
CA LEU A 214 14.68 -11.02 -6.42
C LEU A 214 14.76 -11.46 -4.96
N ASP A 215 15.88 -11.24 -4.30
CA ASP A 215 16.15 -11.61 -2.91
C ASP A 215 16.50 -10.36 -2.09
N ASN A 216 15.88 -10.20 -0.96
CA ASN A 216 16.17 -9.13 -0.01
C ASN A 216 17.29 -9.49 0.98
N ASP A 217 17.84 -10.70 0.89
CA ASP A 217 18.81 -11.31 1.81
C ASP A 217 18.23 -11.71 3.17
N TYR A 218 17.23 -11.01 3.66
CA TYR A 218 16.54 -11.28 4.92
C TYR A 218 15.04 -11.13 4.78
N LEU A 219 14.32 -11.70 5.73
CA LEU A 219 12.88 -11.54 5.83
C LEU A 219 12.56 -10.12 6.32
N THR A 220 11.73 -9.43 5.59
CA THR A 220 11.31 -8.05 5.90
C THR A 220 9.80 -7.88 5.74
N THR A 221 9.32 -6.78 6.29
CA THR A 221 7.96 -6.28 6.08
C THR A 221 8.05 -4.85 5.59
N GLY A 222 7.37 -4.53 4.50
CA GLY A 222 7.42 -3.19 3.92
C GLY A 222 6.30 -2.92 2.90
N TYR A 223 6.24 -1.70 2.44
CA TYR A 223 5.41 -1.29 1.30
C TYR A 223 6.25 -1.46 0.03
N PHE A 224 5.90 -2.44 -0.77
CA PHE A 224 6.62 -2.68 -2.02
C PHE A 224 6.32 -1.58 -3.02
N SER A 225 7.36 -1.04 -3.65
CA SER A 225 7.22 -0.03 -4.69
C SER A 225 7.91 -0.47 -5.97
N LEU A 226 7.23 -0.30 -7.09
CA LEU A 226 7.72 -0.58 -8.43
C LEU A 226 7.51 0.64 -9.33
N ALA A 227 8.61 1.21 -9.82
CA ALA A 227 8.56 2.21 -10.88
C ALA A 227 8.58 1.50 -12.24
N PHE A 228 7.68 1.89 -13.13
CA PHE A 228 7.59 1.35 -14.49
C PHE A 228 7.22 2.44 -15.51
N SER A 229 7.52 2.18 -16.75
CA SER A 229 7.21 3.08 -17.88
C SER A 229 6.90 2.25 -19.11
N LYS A 230 6.08 2.78 -20.02
CA LYS A 230 5.69 2.13 -21.27
C LYS A 230 4.90 0.84 -21.06
N GLY A 231 5.01 -0.12 -21.98
CA GLY A 231 4.40 -1.43 -21.85
C GLY A 231 2.87 -1.38 -21.81
N LYS A 232 2.23 -0.63 -22.72
CA LYS A 232 0.75 -0.59 -22.79
C LYS A 232 0.20 -2.01 -22.84
N GLU A 233 -0.77 -2.29 -21.96
CA GLU A 233 -1.43 -3.60 -21.79
C GLU A 233 -0.50 -4.73 -21.27
N ALA A 234 0.74 -4.42 -20.90
CA ALA A 234 1.61 -5.39 -20.25
C ALA A 234 1.09 -5.72 -18.86
N GLU A 235 1.05 -7.00 -18.54
CA GLU A 235 0.74 -7.49 -17.20
C GLU A 235 2.01 -7.64 -16.38
N ILE A 236 2.03 -7.03 -15.21
CA ILE A 236 3.12 -7.15 -14.24
C ILE A 236 2.58 -7.83 -12.99
N HIS A 237 3.00 -9.05 -12.73
CA HIS A 237 2.68 -9.79 -11.52
C HIS A 237 3.83 -9.65 -10.53
N ILE A 238 3.51 -9.32 -9.30
CA ILE A 238 4.47 -9.14 -8.20
C ILE A 238 4.13 -10.17 -7.14
N GLY A 239 4.99 -11.15 -6.96
CA GLY A 239 4.82 -12.17 -5.93
C GLY A 239 5.71 -11.89 -4.71
N TYR A 240 5.23 -12.22 -3.51
CA TYR A 240 5.95 -12.06 -2.24
C TYR A 240 6.01 -13.39 -1.51
N SER A 241 7.19 -13.82 -1.12
CA SER A 241 7.37 -15.06 -0.37
C SER A 241 8.46 -14.96 0.68
N GLU A 242 8.22 -15.58 1.82
CA GLU A 242 9.20 -15.65 2.91
C GLU A 242 10.35 -16.62 2.62
N ALA A 243 10.09 -17.62 1.79
CA ALA A 243 11.03 -18.66 1.37
C ALA A 243 10.54 -19.31 0.07
N LEU A 244 11.39 -20.03 -0.62
CA LEU A 244 10.97 -20.97 -1.66
C LEU A 244 10.65 -22.33 -1.05
N TYR A 245 9.84 -23.11 -1.76
CA TYR A 245 9.30 -24.38 -1.27
C TYR A 245 9.73 -25.54 -2.18
N LYS A 246 10.14 -26.65 -1.58
CA LYS A 246 10.34 -27.89 -2.33
C LYS A 246 9.01 -28.37 -2.88
N GLN A 247 9.04 -28.88 -4.09
CA GLN A 247 7.91 -29.59 -4.66
C GLN A 247 7.92 -30.99 -4.02
N GLU A 248 6.99 -31.25 -3.10
CA GLU A 248 6.79 -32.61 -2.60
C GLU A 248 6.03 -33.40 -3.64
N GLU A 249 6.58 -34.51 -4.10
CA GLU A 249 5.86 -35.52 -4.86
C GLU A 249 4.77 -36.09 -3.97
N GLU A 250 3.49 -35.94 -4.39
CA GLU A 250 2.32 -36.56 -3.80
C GLU A 250 2.01 -36.30 -2.30
N SER A 251 1.89 -35.08 -1.86
CA SER A 251 1.16 -34.80 -0.63
C SER A 251 -0.33 -34.61 -0.93
N THR A 252 -1.14 -35.60 -0.57
CA THR A 252 -2.62 -35.53 -0.62
C THR A 252 -3.21 -34.52 0.36
N THR A 253 -2.41 -34.00 1.26
CA THR A 253 -2.76 -32.92 2.17
C THR A 253 -2.04 -31.65 1.72
N LYS A 254 -2.80 -30.64 1.33
CA LYS A 254 -2.34 -29.30 0.89
C LYS A 254 -1.62 -28.52 2.01
N SER A 255 -0.78 -29.17 2.80
CA SER A 255 -0.01 -28.56 3.88
C SER A 255 1.41 -28.27 3.43
N TYR A 256 1.59 -27.28 2.56
CA TYR A 256 2.92 -26.72 2.26
C TYR A 256 3.59 -26.06 3.48
N ALA A 257 2.89 -26.08 4.59
CA ALA A 257 3.10 -25.05 5.60
C ALA A 257 4.36 -25.24 6.43
N LEU A 258 4.86 -26.43 6.66
CA LEU A 258 5.87 -26.58 7.71
C LEU A 258 7.19 -27.21 7.26
N ASN A 259 7.22 -28.11 6.30
CA ASN A 259 8.43 -28.87 5.97
C ASN A 259 9.08 -28.55 4.62
N GLY A 260 8.36 -27.88 3.71
CA GLY A 260 8.85 -27.59 2.35
C GLY A 260 9.85 -26.45 2.21
N LYS A 261 10.00 -25.58 3.24
CA LYS A 261 10.88 -24.40 3.15
C LYS A 261 12.38 -24.75 3.20
N GLY A 262 12.75 -25.67 4.09
CA GLY A 262 14.17 -26.01 4.32
C GLY A 262 15.02 -24.80 4.62
N HIS A 263 16.27 -24.83 4.20
CA HIS A 263 17.15 -23.67 4.31
C HIS A 263 16.67 -22.54 3.36
N ARG A 264 16.43 -21.36 3.92
CA ARG A 264 15.77 -20.26 3.18
C ARG A 264 16.60 -19.67 2.05
N ASP A 265 17.92 -19.85 2.07
CA ASP A 265 18.83 -19.36 1.04
C ASP A 265 19.00 -20.34 -0.14
N GLU A 266 18.56 -21.58 0.01
CA GLU A 266 18.60 -22.59 -1.03
C GLU A 266 17.50 -22.38 -2.05
N LEU A 267 17.87 -22.42 -3.34
CA LEU A 267 16.96 -22.27 -4.47
C LEU A 267 16.77 -23.54 -5.27
N THR A 268 17.68 -24.55 -5.11
CA THR A 268 17.68 -25.77 -5.91
C THR A 268 16.43 -26.58 -5.62
N ASP A 269 15.74 -27.02 -6.66
CA ASP A 269 14.53 -27.82 -6.61
C ASP A 269 13.39 -27.20 -5.80
N LYS A 270 13.39 -25.85 -5.72
CA LYS A 270 12.36 -25.09 -5.04
C LYS A 270 11.63 -24.17 -6.01
N GLN A 271 10.32 -24.05 -5.77
CA GLN A 271 9.42 -23.18 -6.50
C GLN A 271 8.99 -21.98 -5.65
N PHE A 272 8.59 -20.92 -6.31
CA PHE A 272 7.98 -19.76 -5.68
C PHE A 272 6.51 -20.05 -5.36
N ILE A 273 6.15 -19.91 -4.10
CA ILE A 273 4.76 -19.95 -3.62
C ILE A 273 4.61 -18.71 -2.74
N GLY A 274 3.66 -17.84 -3.07
CA GLY A 274 3.53 -16.60 -2.34
C GLY A 274 2.26 -15.84 -2.64
N TYR A 275 2.09 -14.77 -1.91
CA TYR A 275 1.07 -13.76 -2.05
C TYR A 275 1.45 -12.81 -3.20
N GLY A 276 0.51 -12.06 -3.76
CA GLY A 276 0.88 -11.21 -4.89
C GLY A 276 -0.04 -10.04 -5.17
N ASP A 277 0.46 -9.16 -6.01
CA ASP A 277 -0.23 -8.03 -6.62
C ASP A 277 -0.09 -8.11 -8.14
N LYS A 278 -0.99 -7.43 -8.87
CA LYS A 278 -0.99 -7.37 -10.33
C LYS A 278 -1.13 -5.92 -10.80
N ILE A 279 -0.45 -5.57 -11.88
CA ILE A 279 -0.59 -4.27 -12.53
C ILE A 279 -0.85 -4.52 -14.02
N LEU A 280 -1.84 -3.85 -14.58
CA LEU A 280 -2.03 -3.72 -16.02
C LEU A 280 -1.53 -2.33 -16.44
N ALA A 281 -0.43 -2.28 -17.19
CA ALA A 281 0.26 -1.05 -17.51
C ALA A 281 -0.48 -0.24 -18.60
N ASP A 282 -0.45 1.10 -18.46
CA ASP A 282 -1.16 2.04 -19.35
C ASP A 282 -0.33 2.56 -20.54
N GLY A 283 0.94 2.18 -20.61
CA GLY A 283 1.87 2.72 -21.61
C GLY A 283 2.47 4.09 -21.28
N GLY A 284 2.10 4.66 -20.15
CA GLY A 284 2.61 5.95 -19.67
C GLY A 284 4.03 5.87 -19.12
N ASP A 285 4.60 7.03 -18.80
CA ASP A 285 5.94 7.15 -18.24
C ASP A 285 5.91 7.41 -16.74
N ASN A 286 6.98 6.98 -16.05
CA ASN A 286 7.22 7.29 -14.64
C ASN A 286 6.05 6.93 -13.72
N ARG A 287 5.42 5.80 -13.96
CA ARG A 287 4.39 5.27 -13.07
C ARG A 287 5.04 4.67 -11.84
N LEU A 288 4.49 4.95 -10.66
CA LEU A 288 4.96 4.40 -9.40
C LEU A 288 3.82 3.66 -8.71
N PHE A 289 3.84 2.34 -8.78
CA PHE A 289 3.01 1.50 -7.92
C PHE A 289 3.61 1.44 -6.52
N THR A 290 2.79 1.57 -5.49
CA THR A 290 3.16 1.26 -4.12
C THR A 290 1.99 0.54 -3.47
N SER A 291 2.23 -0.69 -2.98
CA SER A 291 1.18 -1.49 -2.34
C SER A 291 0.44 -0.69 -1.27
N LEU A 292 -0.89 -0.79 -1.23
CA LEU A 292 -1.72 -0.08 -0.23
C LEU A 292 -1.39 -0.54 1.18
N TRP A 293 -1.10 -1.82 1.35
CA TRP A 293 -0.75 -2.43 2.61
C TRP A 293 0.67 -3.01 2.57
N TRP A 294 1.31 -3.15 3.71
CA TRP A 294 2.61 -3.82 3.76
C TRP A 294 2.51 -5.27 3.30
N ARG A 295 3.61 -5.77 2.76
CA ARG A 295 3.84 -7.15 2.38
C ARG A 295 4.98 -7.70 3.22
N THR A 296 5.03 -9.01 3.40
CA THR A 296 6.13 -9.69 4.08
C THR A 296 6.84 -10.59 3.08
N TRP A 297 8.14 -10.41 2.92
CA TRP A 297 8.93 -11.16 1.96
C TRP A 297 10.39 -11.29 2.37
N ARG A 298 11.03 -12.35 1.92
CA ARG A 298 12.45 -12.39 1.59
C ARG A 298 12.62 -12.34 0.08
N TYR A 299 11.78 -13.07 -0.65
CA TYR A 299 11.80 -13.17 -2.10
C TYR A 299 10.65 -12.40 -2.72
N VAL A 300 10.98 -11.69 -3.80
CA VAL A 300 9.99 -11.07 -4.68
C VAL A 300 10.14 -11.68 -6.07
N GLU A 301 9.04 -12.17 -6.62
CA GLU A 301 8.99 -12.64 -8.01
C GLU A 301 8.29 -11.59 -8.87
N LEU A 302 8.94 -11.15 -9.93
CA LEU A 302 8.32 -10.31 -10.96
C LEU A 302 8.11 -11.16 -12.21
N LYS A 303 6.87 -11.22 -12.69
CA LYS A 303 6.53 -11.75 -14.00
C LYS A 303 5.95 -10.64 -14.85
N VAL A 304 6.48 -10.46 -16.04
CA VAL A 304 6.02 -9.45 -17.00
C VAL A 304 5.69 -10.14 -18.31
N LYS A 305 4.49 -9.85 -18.84
CA LYS A 305 4.00 -10.38 -20.10
C LYS A 305 3.59 -9.27 -21.06
#